data_7427c6119e456e36af7c4bd567a657d5
#
_entry.id   7427c6119e456e36af7c4bd567a657d5
#
_cell.length_a   1.000
_cell.length_b   1.000
_cell.length_c   1.000
_cell.angle_alpha   90.00
_cell.angle_beta   90.00
_cell.angle_gamma   90.00
#
_symmetry.space_group_name_H-M   'P 1'
#
loop_
_entity.id
_entity.type
_entity.pdbx_description
1 polymer ?
#
loop_
_entity_poly.entity_id
_entity_poly.type
_entity_poly.pdbx_seq_one_letter_code
_entity_poly.pdbx_strand_id
1 'polypeptide(L)'
;ELNRCKDLIFDYNNLRPSQLEERKALLKKLLGACDDNVFINQPFYCDYGTQIRVGKRFFANFHFTVLDEAYVTIGDDAFIGPNVSIYTACHSIDPVERNSRREWAKPVSIGNNCWIGGSVTILPGVTIGDNCTIGAGSVVTRDIPANSIAVGNPCRVIKNIHAK
;
A
#
# COMPACT_ATOMS: atom_id res chain seq x y z
N GLU A 1 -17.04 10.26 -5.11
CA GLU A 1 -15.81 9.48 -5.38
C GLU A 1 -15.82 8.14 -4.64
N LEU A 2 -16.10 8.08 -3.34
CA LEU A 2 -16.15 6.84 -2.55
C LEU A 2 -17.06 5.77 -3.16
N ASN A 3 -18.29 6.11 -3.57
CA ASN A 3 -19.21 5.13 -4.18
C ASN A 3 -18.68 4.62 -5.52
N ARG A 4 -18.10 5.51 -6.36
CA ARG A 4 -17.45 5.10 -7.60
C ARG A 4 -16.32 4.09 -7.35
N CYS A 5 -15.49 4.35 -6.34
CA CYS A 5 -14.42 3.45 -5.96
C CYS A 5 -14.96 2.08 -5.50
N LYS A 6 -15.97 2.08 -4.64
CA LYS A 6 -16.60 0.85 -4.13
C LYS A 6 -17.21 0.00 -5.26
N ASP A 7 -17.86 0.64 -6.23
CA ASP A 7 -18.42 -0.07 -7.39
C ASP A 7 -17.30 -0.70 -8.24
N LEU A 8 -16.22 0.05 -8.53
CA LEU A 8 -15.08 -0.47 -9.28
C LEU A 8 -14.36 -1.62 -8.55
N ILE A 9 -14.21 -1.52 -7.22
CA ILE A 9 -13.65 -2.59 -6.39
C ILE A 9 -14.55 -3.82 -6.39
N PHE A 10 -15.86 -3.64 -6.28
CA PHE A 10 -16.80 -4.73 -6.37
C PHE A 10 -16.66 -5.46 -7.72
N ASP A 11 -16.68 -4.72 -8.82
CA ASP A 11 -16.50 -5.29 -10.15
C ASP A 11 -15.15 -6.01 -10.26
N TYR A 12 -14.06 -5.37 -9.83
CA TYR A 12 -12.73 -5.95 -9.85
C TYR A 12 -12.64 -7.28 -9.09
N ASN A 13 -13.14 -7.29 -7.86
CA ASN A 13 -13.05 -8.46 -6.98
C ASN A 13 -13.95 -9.62 -7.41
N ASN A 14 -14.96 -9.37 -8.25
CA ASN A 14 -15.85 -10.40 -8.78
C ASN A 14 -15.48 -10.91 -10.19
N LEU A 15 -14.47 -10.33 -10.84
CA LEU A 15 -13.94 -10.90 -12.08
C LEU A 15 -13.29 -12.26 -11.83
N ARG A 16 -13.39 -13.14 -12.80
CA ARG A 16 -12.67 -14.42 -12.76
C ARG A 16 -11.16 -14.17 -12.86
N PRO A 17 -10.32 -14.96 -12.17
CA PRO A 17 -8.87 -14.80 -12.23
C PRO A 17 -8.29 -14.85 -13.65
N SER A 18 -8.95 -15.59 -14.57
CA SER A 18 -8.55 -15.71 -15.98
C SER A 18 -8.85 -14.49 -16.85
N GLN A 19 -9.67 -13.53 -16.38
CA GLN A 19 -10.04 -12.31 -17.11
C GLN A 19 -8.97 -11.22 -16.92
N LEU A 20 -7.76 -11.47 -17.40
CA LEU A 20 -6.58 -10.63 -17.13
C LEU A 20 -6.70 -9.24 -17.72
N GLU A 21 -7.24 -9.11 -18.94
CA GLU A 21 -7.35 -7.80 -19.61
C GLU A 21 -8.43 -6.94 -18.97
N GLU A 22 -9.56 -7.51 -18.58
CA GLU A 22 -10.63 -6.81 -17.87
C GLU A 22 -10.17 -6.36 -16.49
N ARG A 23 -9.42 -7.20 -15.78
CA ARG A 23 -8.82 -6.85 -14.48
C ARG A 23 -7.87 -5.67 -14.62
N LYS A 24 -6.98 -5.70 -15.62
CA LYS A 24 -6.07 -4.61 -15.92
C LYS A 24 -6.81 -3.33 -16.26
N ALA A 25 -7.85 -3.42 -17.10
CA ALA A 25 -8.67 -2.26 -17.48
C ALA A 25 -9.36 -1.61 -16.27
N LEU A 26 -9.84 -2.42 -15.32
CA LEU A 26 -10.44 -1.89 -14.08
C LEU A 26 -9.39 -1.25 -13.17
N LEU A 27 -8.21 -1.84 -13.00
CA LEU A 27 -7.11 -1.22 -12.22
C LEU A 27 -6.70 0.13 -12.79
N LYS A 28 -6.62 0.26 -14.12
CA LYS A 28 -6.34 1.55 -14.78
C LYS A 28 -7.41 2.62 -14.56
N LYS A 29 -8.66 2.21 -14.37
CA LYS A 29 -9.76 3.12 -14.04
C LYS A 29 -9.79 3.49 -12.56
N LEU A 30 -9.35 2.57 -11.71
CA LEU A 30 -9.38 2.69 -10.26
C LEU A 30 -8.20 3.49 -9.73
N LEU A 31 -6.97 3.12 -10.14
CA LEU A 31 -5.73 3.70 -9.61
C LEU A 31 -5.41 5.07 -10.24
N GLY A 32 -4.82 5.94 -9.44
CA GLY A 32 -4.36 7.25 -9.90
C GLY A 32 -3.24 7.18 -10.94
N ALA A 33 -2.36 6.17 -10.84
CA ALA A 33 -1.36 5.85 -11.85
C ALA A 33 -0.88 4.41 -11.70
N CYS A 34 -0.72 3.72 -12.82
CA CYS A 34 -0.05 2.41 -12.92
C CYS A 34 0.41 2.18 -14.37
N ASP A 35 1.34 1.25 -14.57
CA ASP A 35 1.73 0.82 -15.92
C ASP A 35 0.92 -0.40 -16.41
N ASP A 36 1.26 -0.90 -17.60
CA ASP A 36 0.58 -2.05 -18.22
C ASP A 36 0.88 -3.40 -17.54
N ASN A 37 1.93 -3.44 -16.72
CA ASN A 37 2.34 -4.64 -15.99
C ASN A 37 1.89 -4.64 -14.53
N VAL A 38 0.92 -3.78 -14.17
CA VAL A 38 0.32 -3.79 -12.84
C VAL A 38 -0.42 -5.11 -12.59
N PHE A 39 -0.15 -5.73 -11.47
CA PHE A 39 -0.82 -6.96 -11.07
C PHE A 39 -1.16 -6.93 -9.58
N ILE A 40 -2.44 -7.05 -9.27
CA ILE A 40 -2.95 -7.14 -7.90
C ILE A 40 -3.82 -8.38 -7.81
N ASN A 41 -3.54 -9.30 -6.89
CA ASN A 41 -4.42 -10.43 -6.62
C ASN A 41 -5.68 -9.97 -5.89
N GLN A 42 -6.80 -10.56 -6.26
CA GLN A 42 -8.10 -10.33 -5.63
C GLN A 42 -8.20 -11.13 -4.31
N PRO A 43 -8.92 -10.61 -3.30
CA PRO A 43 -9.53 -9.30 -3.28
C PRO A 43 -8.51 -8.18 -2.97
N PHE A 44 -8.82 -6.99 -3.48
CA PHE A 44 -8.12 -5.74 -3.22
C PHE A 44 -9.12 -4.71 -2.67
N TYR A 45 -8.68 -3.84 -1.75
CA TYR A 45 -9.53 -2.82 -1.15
C TYR A 45 -8.82 -1.47 -1.05
N CYS A 46 -9.53 -0.39 -1.33
CA CYS A 46 -9.10 0.98 -1.11
C CYS A 46 -10.30 1.91 -0.93
N ASP A 47 -10.08 3.16 -0.49
CA ASP A 47 -11.15 4.12 -0.28
C ASP A 47 -11.46 4.93 -1.54
N TYR A 48 -10.46 5.47 -2.21
CA TYR A 48 -10.60 6.29 -3.41
C TYR A 48 -9.96 5.67 -4.65
N GLY A 49 -8.85 4.99 -4.50
CA GLY A 49 -8.03 4.43 -5.57
C GLY A 49 -7.24 5.48 -6.35
N THR A 50 -7.85 6.64 -6.58
CA THR A 50 -7.26 7.75 -7.36
C THR A 50 -6.02 8.37 -6.72
N GLN A 51 -5.81 8.16 -5.44
CA GLN A 51 -4.63 8.61 -4.72
C GLN A 51 -3.52 7.56 -4.64
N ILE A 52 -3.74 6.35 -5.15
CA ILE A 52 -2.74 5.28 -5.22
C ILE A 52 -1.99 5.37 -6.55
N ARG A 53 -0.69 5.49 -6.48
CA ARG A 53 0.22 5.54 -7.63
C ARG A 53 1.27 4.47 -7.50
N VAL A 54 1.32 3.55 -8.44
CA VAL A 54 2.29 2.46 -8.46
C VAL A 54 3.15 2.51 -9.71
N GLY A 55 4.42 2.21 -9.54
CA GLY A 55 5.41 2.18 -10.60
C GLY A 55 5.31 0.95 -11.51
N LYS A 56 6.33 0.76 -12.31
CA LYS A 56 6.41 -0.33 -13.30
C LYS A 56 6.56 -1.68 -12.60
N ARG A 57 5.94 -2.71 -13.20
CA ARG A 57 6.04 -4.11 -12.73
C ARG A 57 5.64 -4.30 -11.27
N PHE A 58 4.68 -3.49 -10.81
CA PHE A 58 4.11 -3.60 -9.48
C PHE A 58 3.33 -4.90 -9.32
N PHE A 59 3.62 -5.62 -8.24
CA PHE A 59 2.89 -6.83 -7.84
C PHE A 59 2.38 -6.72 -6.42
N ALA A 60 1.09 -7.01 -6.21
CA ALA A 60 0.51 -7.20 -4.88
C ALA A 60 -0.23 -8.53 -4.78
N ASN A 61 -0.03 -9.21 -3.67
CA ASN A 61 -0.69 -10.47 -3.34
C ASN A 61 -2.09 -10.24 -2.75
N PHE A 62 -2.75 -11.31 -2.34
CA PHE A 62 -4.14 -11.30 -1.85
C PHE A 62 -4.36 -10.36 -0.66
N HIS A 63 -5.57 -9.76 -0.60
CA HIS A 63 -6.00 -8.89 0.51
C HIS A 63 -5.10 -7.67 0.73
N PHE A 64 -4.56 -7.12 -0.33
CA PHE A 64 -3.90 -5.81 -0.25
C PHE A 64 -4.95 -4.74 0.06
N THR A 65 -4.72 -3.93 1.09
CA THR A 65 -5.66 -2.92 1.56
C THR A 65 -4.96 -1.57 1.68
N VAL A 66 -5.53 -0.52 1.09
CA VAL A 66 -4.98 0.83 1.12
C VAL A 66 -6.08 1.82 1.49
N LEU A 67 -5.96 2.45 2.66
CA LEU A 67 -6.82 3.58 3.04
C LEU A 67 -6.15 4.85 2.52
N ASP A 68 -6.57 5.30 1.34
CA ASP A 68 -5.89 6.33 0.55
C ASP A 68 -6.59 7.71 0.64
N GLU A 69 -6.81 8.22 1.85
CA GLU A 69 -7.26 9.61 2.07
C GLU A 69 -6.16 10.64 1.74
N ALA A 70 -4.89 10.20 1.71
CA ALA A 70 -3.76 10.93 1.15
C ALA A 70 -3.02 10.05 0.14
N TYR A 71 -2.08 10.64 -0.60
CA TYR A 71 -1.32 9.90 -1.61
C TYR A 71 -0.55 8.73 -1.03
N VAL A 72 -0.65 7.58 -1.70
CA VAL A 72 0.20 6.42 -1.52
C VAL A 72 0.98 6.21 -2.82
N THR A 73 2.29 6.40 -2.75
CA THR A 73 3.18 6.25 -3.91
C THR A 73 4.11 5.06 -3.69
N ILE A 74 4.15 4.13 -4.64
CA ILE A 74 5.01 2.95 -4.60
C ILE A 74 5.82 2.91 -5.89
N GLY A 75 7.13 2.75 -5.75
CA GLY A 75 8.06 2.77 -6.88
C GLY A 75 7.99 1.52 -7.77
N ASP A 76 8.96 1.43 -8.68
CA ASP A 76 9.10 0.32 -9.63
C ASP A 76 9.54 -0.97 -8.92
N ASP A 77 9.19 -2.12 -9.48
CA ASP A 77 9.62 -3.45 -9.00
C ASP A 77 9.30 -3.71 -7.52
N ALA A 78 8.16 -3.23 -7.05
CA ALA A 78 7.71 -3.50 -5.70
C ALA A 78 6.90 -4.80 -5.63
N PHE A 79 7.22 -5.62 -4.63
CA PHE A 79 6.52 -6.86 -4.31
C PHE A 79 5.81 -6.73 -2.96
N ILE A 80 4.49 -6.79 -2.98
CA ILE A 80 3.65 -6.69 -1.79
C ILE A 80 3.10 -8.07 -1.44
N GLY A 81 3.41 -8.55 -0.24
CA GLY A 81 2.91 -9.81 0.29
C GLY A 81 1.41 -9.81 0.59
N PRO A 82 0.83 -10.97 0.94
CA PRO A 82 -0.59 -11.05 1.28
C PRO A 82 -0.91 -10.31 2.58
N ASN A 83 -2.14 -9.80 2.69
CA ASN A 83 -2.65 -9.10 3.87
C ASN A 83 -1.83 -7.86 4.28
N VAL A 84 -1.16 -7.21 3.35
CA VAL A 84 -0.47 -5.94 3.62
C VAL A 84 -1.49 -4.83 3.66
N SER A 85 -1.36 -3.95 4.66
CA SER A 85 -2.22 -2.79 4.84
C SER A 85 -1.39 -1.50 4.88
N ILE A 86 -1.83 -0.48 4.13
CA ILE A 86 -1.25 0.86 4.14
C ILE A 86 -2.34 1.83 4.58
N TYR A 87 -2.08 2.59 5.62
CA TYR A 87 -3.03 3.55 6.16
C TYR A 87 -2.48 4.97 6.03
N THR A 88 -3.28 5.88 5.47
CA THR A 88 -2.97 7.31 5.45
C THR A 88 -3.84 8.11 6.42
N ALA A 89 -5.02 7.59 6.76
CA ALA A 89 -5.99 8.21 7.65
C ALA A 89 -5.48 8.34 9.09
N CYS A 90 -5.79 9.46 9.72
CA CYS A 90 -5.47 9.76 11.10
C CYS A 90 -6.68 10.34 11.83
N HIS A 91 -6.86 9.91 13.08
CA HIS A 91 -7.82 10.47 14.01
C HIS A 91 -7.11 11.00 15.26
N SER A 92 -7.75 11.96 15.95
CA SER A 92 -7.20 12.48 17.21
C SER A 92 -7.16 11.40 18.29
N ILE A 93 -6.08 11.43 19.07
CA ILE A 93 -5.94 10.61 20.28
C ILE A 93 -6.93 11.11 21.35
N ASP A 94 -7.18 12.43 21.40
CA ASP A 94 -8.18 13.02 22.28
C ASP A 94 -9.58 12.54 21.85
N PRO A 95 -10.32 11.85 22.74
CA PRO A 95 -11.65 11.33 22.42
C PRO A 95 -12.67 12.42 22.14
N VAL A 96 -12.56 13.59 22.74
CA VAL A 96 -13.49 14.72 22.49
C VAL A 96 -13.32 15.23 21.07
N GLU A 97 -12.07 15.45 20.65
CA GLU A 97 -11.76 15.89 19.29
C GLU A 97 -12.11 14.78 18.27
N ARG A 98 -11.78 13.52 18.55
CA ARG A 98 -12.12 12.39 17.68
C ARG A 98 -13.63 12.24 17.48
N ASN A 99 -14.43 12.44 18.53
CA ASN A 99 -15.89 12.36 18.45
C ASN A 99 -16.51 13.49 17.63
N SER A 100 -15.80 14.59 17.40
CA SER A 100 -16.20 15.63 16.43
C SER A 100 -16.09 15.18 14.99
N ARG A 101 -15.58 13.95 14.75
CA ARG A 101 -15.30 13.36 13.43
C ARG A 101 -14.25 14.12 12.61
N ARG A 102 -13.43 14.93 13.26
CA ARG A 102 -12.27 15.54 12.61
C ARG A 102 -11.26 14.46 12.30
N GLU A 103 -10.81 14.43 11.06
CA GLU A 103 -9.79 13.52 10.57
C GLU A 103 -8.80 14.28 9.68
N TRP A 104 -7.63 13.74 9.51
CA TRP A 104 -6.61 14.19 8.56
C TRP A 104 -5.87 12.98 8.01
N ALA A 105 -5.07 13.18 6.98
CA ALA A 105 -4.31 12.12 6.38
C ALA A 105 -2.84 12.54 6.17
N LYS A 106 -1.94 11.56 6.19
CA LYS A 106 -0.51 11.73 5.88
C LYS A 106 -0.11 10.76 4.78
N PRO A 107 0.57 11.24 3.73
CA PRO A 107 0.96 10.40 2.62
C PRO A 107 1.95 9.31 3.05
N VAL A 108 1.95 8.20 2.31
CA VAL A 108 2.91 7.11 2.47
C VAL A 108 3.68 6.95 1.18
N SER A 109 4.99 6.75 1.28
CA SER A 109 5.86 6.51 0.12
C SER A 109 6.69 5.25 0.32
N ILE A 110 6.77 4.42 -0.73
CA ILE A 110 7.62 3.23 -0.80
C ILE A 110 8.47 3.37 -2.06
N GLY A 111 9.78 3.24 -1.91
CA GLY A 111 10.74 3.37 -3.02
C GLY A 111 10.72 2.19 -3.99
N ASN A 112 11.71 2.17 -4.87
CA ASN A 112 11.88 1.12 -5.88
C ASN A 112 12.47 -0.16 -5.28
N ASN A 113 12.24 -1.30 -5.92
CA ASN A 113 12.85 -2.59 -5.57
C ASN A 113 12.56 -3.00 -4.11
N CYS A 114 11.39 -2.71 -3.60
CA CYS A 114 11.02 -3.05 -2.22
C CYS A 114 10.23 -4.36 -2.16
N TRP A 115 10.55 -5.16 -1.17
CA TRP A 115 9.75 -6.33 -0.78
C TRP A 115 9.09 -6.10 0.57
N ILE A 116 7.78 -6.02 0.57
CA ILE A 116 6.96 -5.89 1.78
C ILE A 116 6.37 -7.26 2.10
N GLY A 117 6.81 -7.86 3.18
CA GLY A 117 6.36 -9.18 3.63
C GLY A 117 4.88 -9.23 3.98
N GLY A 118 4.31 -10.44 4.02
CA GLY A 118 2.90 -10.62 4.34
C GLY A 118 2.50 -10.08 5.72
N SER A 119 1.27 -9.61 5.84
CA SER A 119 0.71 -9.07 7.08
C SER A 119 1.47 -7.87 7.66
N VAL A 120 2.20 -7.14 6.83
CA VAL A 120 2.83 -5.86 7.21
C VAL A 120 1.77 -4.77 7.24
N THR A 121 1.83 -3.93 8.27
CA THR A 121 1.04 -2.69 8.37
C THR A 121 1.97 -1.48 8.29
N ILE A 122 1.66 -0.53 7.40
CA ILE A 122 2.41 0.71 7.23
C ILE A 122 1.54 1.87 7.70
N LEU A 123 2.04 2.64 8.67
CA LEU A 123 1.30 3.72 9.32
C LEU A 123 1.40 5.05 8.55
N PRO A 124 0.47 5.99 8.80
CA PRO A 124 0.43 7.27 8.12
C PRO A 124 1.74 8.08 8.22
N GLY A 125 2.17 8.65 7.10
CA GLY A 125 3.33 9.53 7.03
C GLY A 125 4.67 8.81 6.88
N VAL A 126 4.67 7.48 6.75
CA VAL A 126 5.90 6.68 6.63
C VAL A 126 6.48 6.76 5.21
N THR A 127 7.80 6.90 5.14
CA THR A 127 8.59 6.74 3.92
C THR A 127 9.53 5.53 4.05
N ILE A 128 9.44 4.59 3.11
CA ILE A 128 10.36 3.47 2.97
C ILE A 128 11.24 3.75 1.76
N GLY A 129 12.56 3.80 1.95
CA GLY A 129 13.52 4.06 0.88
C GLY A 129 13.64 2.90 -0.11
N ASP A 130 14.43 3.10 -1.16
CA ASP A 130 14.67 2.08 -2.19
C ASP A 130 15.38 0.84 -1.64
N ASN A 131 15.19 -0.29 -2.30
CA ASN A 131 15.89 -1.55 -2.01
C ASN A 131 15.67 -2.05 -0.58
N CYS A 132 14.48 -1.85 -0.03
CA CYS A 132 14.14 -2.30 1.33
C CYS A 132 13.42 -3.63 1.33
N THR A 133 13.67 -4.43 2.37
CA THR A 133 12.87 -5.62 2.71
C THR A 133 12.25 -5.41 4.08
N ILE A 134 10.93 -5.49 4.15
CA ILE A 134 10.18 -5.43 5.42
C ILE A 134 9.68 -6.85 5.74
N GLY A 135 10.12 -7.37 6.88
CA GLY A 135 9.77 -8.73 7.31
C GLY A 135 8.28 -8.88 7.61
N ALA A 136 7.75 -10.07 7.33
CA ALA A 136 6.33 -10.37 7.56
C ALA A 136 5.88 -10.07 8.99
N GLY A 137 4.64 -9.61 9.15
CA GLY A 137 4.04 -9.28 10.44
C GLY A 137 4.56 -7.98 11.08
N SER A 138 5.38 -7.20 10.38
CA SER A 138 5.91 -5.94 10.90
C SER A 138 4.87 -4.83 10.92
N VAL A 139 5.01 -3.91 11.89
CA VAL A 139 4.25 -2.65 11.93
C VAL A 139 5.23 -1.49 11.77
N VAL A 140 5.21 -0.87 10.59
CA VAL A 140 6.13 0.21 10.23
C VAL A 140 5.59 1.54 10.74
N THR A 141 6.21 2.04 11.81
CA THR A 141 5.75 3.22 12.56
C THR A 141 6.60 4.47 12.29
N ARG A 142 7.72 4.33 11.56
CA ARG A 142 8.66 5.40 11.20
C ARG A 142 9.35 5.09 9.89
N ASP A 143 10.00 6.09 9.33
CA ASP A 143 10.74 5.96 8.08
C ASP A 143 11.81 4.88 8.15
N ILE A 144 11.99 4.18 7.04
CA ILE A 144 13.01 3.16 6.83
C ILE A 144 14.00 3.67 5.77
N PRO A 145 15.29 3.83 6.09
CA PRO A 145 16.28 4.27 5.11
C PRO A 145 16.48 3.23 4.01
N ALA A 146 16.89 3.68 2.83
CA ALA A 146 17.17 2.80 1.70
C ALA A 146 18.19 1.71 2.05
N ASN A 147 18.14 0.62 1.29
CA ASN A 147 19.04 -0.53 1.43
C ASN A 147 18.96 -1.23 2.79
N SER A 148 17.78 -1.26 3.39
CA SER A 148 17.58 -1.80 4.74
C SER A 148 16.74 -3.07 4.75
N ILE A 149 17.05 -3.96 5.68
CA ILE A 149 16.16 -5.01 6.14
C ILE A 149 15.61 -4.58 7.49
N ALA A 150 14.29 -4.48 7.60
CA ALA A 150 13.62 -4.05 8.82
C ALA A 150 12.50 -5.04 9.20
N VAL A 151 12.34 -5.30 10.48
CA VAL A 151 11.38 -6.29 10.99
C VAL A 151 10.79 -5.89 12.32
N GLY A 152 9.63 -6.44 12.66
CA GLY A 152 9.06 -6.43 14.00
C GLY A 152 7.93 -5.42 14.21
N ASN A 153 7.43 -5.40 15.43
CA ASN A 153 6.43 -4.46 15.92
C ASN A 153 6.88 -3.86 17.26
N PRO A 154 7.29 -2.60 17.32
CA PRO A 154 7.45 -1.68 16.19
C PRO A 154 8.61 -2.11 15.26
N CYS A 155 8.47 -1.89 13.97
CA CYS A 155 9.47 -2.27 12.97
C CYS A 155 10.78 -1.50 13.17
N ARG A 156 11.92 -2.23 13.11
CA ARG A 156 13.26 -1.66 13.26
C ARG A 156 14.20 -2.24 12.21
N VAL A 157 15.09 -1.41 11.73
CA VAL A 157 16.20 -1.83 10.87
C VAL A 157 17.12 -2.78 11.65
N ILE A 158 17.34 -3.95 11.09
CA ILE A 158 18.23 -4.98 11.67
C ILE A 158 19.50 -5.17 10.85
N LYS A 159 19.48 -4.78 9.58
CA LYS A 159 20.62 -4.94 8.66
C LYS A 159 20.54 -3.94 7.51
N ASN A 160 21.72 -3.48 7.06
CA ASN A 160 21.87 -2.82 5.77
C ASN A 160 22.38 -3.83 4.74
N ILE A 161 21.76 -3.94 3.57
CA ILE A 161 22.08 -4.98 2.57
C ILE A 161 23.45 -4.76 1.91
N HIS A 162 24.05 -3.58 2.02
CA HIS A 162 25.38 -3.27 1.50
C HIS A 162 26.45 -3.21 2.61
N ALA A 163 26.10 -3.37 3.88
CA ALA A 163 27.07 -3.49 4.96
C ALA A 163 27.69 -4.89 4.93
N LYS A 164 29.01 -4.96 4.67
CA LYS A 164 29.80 -6.21 4.79
C LYS A 164 30.05 -6.52 6.26
#